data_69e701997136cefc62feaa573d3cac4e
#
_entry.id   69e701997136cefc62feaa573d3cac4e
#
_cell.length_a   1.000
_cell.length_b   1.000
_cell.length_c   1.000
_cell.angle_alpha   90.00
_cell.angle_beta   90.00
_cell.angle_gamma   90.00
#
_symmetry.space_group_name_H-M   'P 1'
#
loop_
_entity.id
_entity.type
_entity.pdbx_description
1 polymer ?
#
loop_
_entity_poly.entity_id
_entity_poly.type
_entity_poly.pdbx_seq_one_letter_code
_entity_poly.pdbx_strand_id
1 'polypeptide(L)'
;MTLTKLPSGAFVRVLEMESKTATILCIDDEQTALQLRQHLLESAGYRVLGAKSGSLGIKTFKSEPIDAVILDYWMADMNGLQVARELRKINSAVPIIILSAYGELLDESLGIADLWIRKGEEDPQYLLNRLEQLLKSKPAH
;
A
#
# COMPACT_ATOMS: atom_id res chain seq x y z
N MET A 1 7.47 20.21 -14.65
CA MET A 1 8.00 19.29 -15.69
C MET A 1 9.37 19.79 -16.15
N THR A 2 10.35 18.92 -16.14
CA THR A 2 11.72 19.28 -16.45
C THR A 2 12.16 18.60 -17.74
N LEU A 3 12.89 19.33 -18.59
CA LEU A 3 13.55 18.75 -19.76
C LEU A 3 15.01 18.54 -19.43
N THR A 4 15.53 17.37 -19.72
CA THR A 4 16.93 17.03 -19.53
C THR A 4 17.61 16.90 -20.89
N LYS A 5 18.72 17.60 -21.06
CA LYS A 5 19.49 17.54 -22.29
C LYS A 5 20.30 16.25 -22.35
N LEU A 6 20.16 15.53 -23.45
CA LEU A 6 20.90 14.31 -23.70
C LEU A 6 22.24 14.63 -24.32
N PRO A 7 23.23 13.69 -24.27
CA PRO A 7 24.52 13.89 -24.91
C PRO A 7 24.42 14.19 -26.41
N SER A 8 23.37 13.72 -27.07
CA SER A 8 23.14 13.99 -28.50
C SER A 8 22.69 15.41 -28.78
N GLY A 9 22.37 16.20 -27.74
CA GLY A 9 21.80 17.52 -27.88
C GLY A 9 20.28 17.54 -27.84
N ALA A 10 19.65 16.38 -27.92
CA ALA A 10 18.20 16.27 -27.80
C ALA A 10 17.76 16.46 -26.35
N PHE A 11 16.47 16.74 -26.16
CA PHE A 11 15.90 16.85 -24.83
C PHE A 11 14.90 15.73 -24.61
N VAL A 12 14.88 15.22 -23.40
CA VAL A 12 13.91 14.22 -22.97
C VAL A 12 13.11 14.78 -21.81
N ARG A 13 11.83 14.50 -21.83
CA ARG A 13 10.96 14.90 -20.73
C ARG A 13 11.16 13.91 -19.58
N VAL A 14 11.62 14.41 -18.43
CA VAL A 14 11.89 13.57 -17.28
C VAL A 14 10.72 13.54 -16.28
N LEU A 15 9.54 13.94 -16.73
CA LEU A 15 8.36 13.94 -15.88
C LEU A 15 8.14 12.59 -15.20
N GLU A 16 8.29 11.52 -15.95
CA GLU A 16 8.11 10.16 -15.41
C GLU A 16 9.18 9.81 -14.39
N MET A 17 10.40 10.30 -14.58
CA MET A 17 11.49 10.06 -13.64
C MET A 17 11.38 10.92 -12.39
N GLU A 18 10.78 12.09 -12.53
CA GLU A 18 10.56 13.02 -11.44
C GLU A 18 9.18 12.85 -10.81
N SER A 19 8.28 12.11 -11.47
CA SER A 19 6.97 11.81 -10.93
C SER A 19 7.14 11.13 -9.58
N LYS A 20 6.39 11.62 -8.62
CA LYS A 20 6.44 11.03 -7.30
C LYS A 20 5.97 9.58 -7.40
N THR A 21 6.89 8.67 -7.14
CA THR A 21 6.56 7.26 -7.05
C THR A 21 5.75 7.04 -5.78
N ALA A 22 4.61 6.39 -5.89
CA ALA A 22 3.78 6.09 -4.74
C ALA A 22 4.51 5.13 -3.80
N THR A 23 4.41 5.39 -2.52
CA THR A 23 5.00 4.58 -1.46
C THR A 23 3.90 3.77 -0.79
N ILE A 24 4.08 2.46 -0.78
CA ILE A 24 3.12 1.51 -0.24
C ILE A 24 3.69 0.91 1.04
N LEU A 25 2.91 0.96 2.10
CA LEU A 25 3.27 0.29 3.34
C LEU A 25 2.59 -1.08 3.37
N CYS A 26 3.40 -2.13 3.47
CA CYS A 26 2.90 -3.51 3.60
C CYS A 26 3.12 -3.98 5.02
N ILE A 27 2.07 -4.47 5.67
CA ILE A 27 2.12 -4.95 7.05
C ILE A 27 1.67 -6.41 7.09
N ASP A 28 2.55 -7.30 7.51
CA ASP A 28 2.26 -8.73 7.59
C ASP A 28 3.32 -9.37 8.50
N ASP A 29 2.91 -10.15 9.49
CA ASP A 29 3.87 -10.76 10.40
C ASP A 29 4.49 -12.03 9.84
N GLU A 30 4.00 -12.54 8.72
CA GLU A 30 4.63 -13.65 8.02
C GLU A 30 5.64 -13.12 7.02
N GLN A 31 6.91 -13.36 7.29
CA GLN A 31 8.00 -12.76 6.52
C GLN A 31 7.96 -13.14 5.03
N THR A 32 7.68 -14.40 4.72
CA THR A 32 7.65 -14.85 3.32
C THR A 32 6.55 -14.14 2.53
N ALA A 33 5.36 -14.03 3.10
CA ALA A 33 4.24 -13.35 2.45
C ALA A 33 4.57 -11.86 2.26
N LEU A 34 5.18 -11.24 3.26
CA LEU A 34 5.58 -9.84 3.19
C LEU A 34 6.59 -9.60 2.07
N GLN A 35 7.63 -10.44 1.99
CA GLN A 35 8.66 -10.32 0.97
C GLN A 35 8.10 -10.51 -0.44
N LEU A 36 7.23 -11.49 -0.64
CA LEU A 36 6.61 -11.72 -1.94
C LEU A 36 5.78 -10.53 -2.38
N ARG A 37 5.01 -9.96 -1.47
CA ARG A 37 4.18 -8.81 -1.77
C ARG A 37 5.01 -7.57 -2.06
N GLN A 38 6.07 -7.35 -1.27
CA GLN A 38 7.00 -6.25 -1.53
C GLN A 38 7.60 -6.38 -2.92
N HIS A 39 8.05 -7.60 -3.28
CA HIS A 39 8.65 -7.83 -4.58
C HIS A 39 7.64 -7.56 -5.72
N LEU A 40 6.42 -8.04 -5.58
CA LEU A 40 5.37 -7.81 -6.56
C LEU A 40 5.14 -6.31 -6.79
N LEU A 41 5.01 -5.56 -5.72
CA LEU A 41 4.72 -4.13 -5.81
C LEU A 41 5.91 -3.34 -6.35
N GLU A 42 7.11 -3.70 -5.94
CA GLU A 42 8.33 -3.07 -6.47
C GLU A 42 8.47 -3.33 -7.97
N SER A 43 8.12 -4.54 -8.42
CA SER A 43 8.14 -4.88 -9.84
C SER A 43 7.15 -4.02 -10.64
N ALA A 44 6.10 -3.54 -10.00
CA ALA A 44 5.12 -2.67 -10.64
C ALA A 44 5.50 -1.17 -10.54
N GLY A 45 6.66 -0.86 -9.97
CA GLY A 45 7.17 0.51 -9.92
C GLY A 45 6.92 1.26 -8.63
N TYR A 46 6.37 0.62 -7.61
CA TYR A 46 6.14 1.28 -6.32
C TYR A 46 7.36 1.23 -5.42
N ARG A 47 7.48 2.23 -4.56
CA ARG A 47 8.38 2.17 -3.42
C ARG A 47 7.63 1.44 -2.30
N VAL A 48 8.26 0.46 -1.67
CA VAL A 48 7.58 -0.37 -0.68
C VAL A 48 8.32 -0.37 0.63
N LEU A 49 7.60 -0.13 1.72
CA LEU A 49 8.09 -0.28 3.07
C LEU A 49 7.35 -1.45 3.71
N GLY A 50 8.07 -2.29 4.41
CA GLY A 50 7.50 -3.47 5.06
C GLY A 50 7.58 -3.37 6.57
N ALA A 51 6.53 -3.84 7.24
CA ALA A 51 6.48 -3.92 8.69
C ALA A 51 5.96 -5.29 9.10
N LYS A 52 6.62 -5.91 10.07
CA LYS A 52 6.29 -7.28 10.49
C LYS A 52 5.32 -7.35 11.65
N SER A 53 4.75 -6.23 12.04
CA SER A 53 3.75 -6.20 13.11
C SER A 53 2.87 -4.98 12.94
N GLY A 54 1.70 -5.02 13.56
CA GLY A 54 0.80 -3.89 13.55
C GLY A 54 1.42 -2.66 14.20
N SER A 55 2.09 -2.85 15.34
CA SER A 55 2.77 -1.76 16.04
C SER A 55 3.85 -1.09 15.20
N LEU A 56 4.66 -1.90 14.53
CA LEU A 56 5.71 -1.38 13.66
C LEU A 56 5.10 -0.69 12.44
N GLY A 57 4.01 -1.23 11.91
CA GLY A 57 3.30 -0.61 10.79
C GLY A 57 2.79 0.78 11.14
N ILE A 58 2.17 0.93 12.31
CA ILE A 58 1.68 2.22 12.79
C ILE A 58 2.84 3.20 12.97
N LYS A 59 3.92 2.75 13.57
CA LYS A 59 5.12 3.58 13.77
C LYS A 59 5.69 4.06 12.44
N THR A 60 5.79 3.16 11.47
CA THR A 60 6.28 3.49 10.12
C THR A 60 5.36 4.50 9.45
N PHE A 61 4.06 4.29 9.58
CA PHE A 61 3.07 5.20 8.99
C PHE A 61 3.21 6.61 9.53
N LYS A 62 3.53 6.76 10.80
CA LYS A 62 3.72 8.07 11.43
C LYS A 62 4.99 8.77 10.97
N SER A 63 6.04 7.99 10.64
CA SER A 63 7.36 8.56 10.37
C SER A 63 7.68 8.72 8.88
N GLU A 64 6.91 8.09 7.99
CA GLU A 64 7.18 8.09 6.57
C GLU A 64 5.97 8.54 5.76
N PRO A 65 6.17 9.19 4.61
CA PRO A 65 5.05 9.52 3.73
C PRO A 65 4.55 8.25 3.04
N ILE A 66 3.31 7.89 3.32
CA ILE A 66 2.70 6.67 2.80
C ILE A 66 1.50 7.03 1.94
N ASP A 67 1.43 6.47 0.74
CA ASP A 67 0.34 6.74 -0.20
C ASP A 67 -0.77 5.70 -0.14
N ALA A 68 -0.47 4.47 0.27
CA ALA A 68 -1.46 3.42 0.46
C ALA A 68 -0.91 2.36 1.40
N VAL A 69 -1.81 1.60 2.01
CA VAL A 69 -1.45 0.54 2.96
C VAL A 69 -2.11 -0.77 2.53
N ILE A 70 -1.33 -1.84 2.53
CA ILE A 70 -1.83 -3.19 2.34
C ILE A 70 -1.46 -3.96 3.60
N LEU A 71 -2.44 -4.48 4.29
CA LEU A 71 -2.18 -5.15 5.56
C LEU A 71 -2.93 -6.45 5.69
N ASP A 72 -2.29 -7.39 6.36
CA ASP A 72 -2.88 -8.67 6.71
C ASP A 72 -3.83 -8.50 7.87
N TYR A 73 -4.94 -9.22 7.86
CA TYR A 73 -5.88 -9.16 8.98
C TYR A 73 -5.34 -9.87 10.21
N TRP A 74 -4.83 -11.10 10.02
CA TRP A 74 -4.39 -11.93 11.14
C TRP A 74 -2.92 -11.74 11.46
N MET A 75 -2.64 -11.07 12.58
CA MET A 75 -1.29 -10.84 13.08
C MET A 75 -1.29 -11.04 14.59
N ALA A 76 -0.12 -11.36 15.15
CA ALA A 76 0.00 -11.73 16.53
C ALA A 76 -0.30 -10.59 17.53
N ASP A 77 0.15 -9.37 17.21
CA ASP A 77 0.03 -8.26 18.14
C ASP A 77 -1.29 -7.48 18.01
N MET A 78 -1.72 -7.25 16.78
CA MET A 78 -2.96 -6.51 16.48
C MET A 78 -3.57 -7.10 15.22
N ASN A 79 -4.88 -7.15 15.14
CA ASN A 79 -5.49 -7.56 13.87
C ASN A 79 -5.52 -6.37 12.89
N GLY A 80 -5.76 -6.66 11.60
CA GLY A 80 -5.74 -5.64 10.57
C GLY A 80 -6.77 -4.54 10.77
N LEU A 81 -7.93 -4.86 11.34
CA LEU A 81 -8.95 -3.85 11.59
C LEU A 81 -8.51 -2.86 12.66
N GLN A 82 -7.87 -3.37 13.73
CA GLN A 82 -7.32 -2.52 14.78
C GLN A 82 -6.25 -1.58 14.23
N VAL A 83 -5.37 -2.12 13.38
CA VAL A 83 -4.35 -1.29 12.72
C VAL A 83 -5.01 -0.22 11.85
N ALA A 84 -5.97 -0.62 11.01
CA ALA A 84 -6.64 0.30 10.10
C ALA A 84 -7.32 1.44 10.87
N ARG A 85 -7.93 1.15 12.00
CA ARG A 85 -8.55 2.19 12.85
C ARG A 85 -7.52 3.21 13.34
N GLU A 86 -6.34 2.72 13.76
CA GLU A 86 -5.28 3.62 14.20
C GLU A 86 -4.74 4.47 13.05
N LEU A 87 -4.59 3.88 11.86
CA LEU A 87 -4.15 4.64 10.69
C LEU A 87 -5.17 5.71 10.30
N ARG A 88 -6.46 5.41 10.41
CA ARG A 88 -7.52 6.37 10.09
C ARG A 88 -7.52 7.58 11.02
N LYS A 89 -7.07 7.42 12.26
CA LYS A 89 -6.92 8.54 13.17
C LYS A 89 -5.80 9.48 12.73
N ILE A 90 -4.79 8.95 12.04
CA ILE A 90 -3.65 9.72 11.56
C ILE A 90 -3.97 10.34 10.20
N ASN A 91 -4.57 9.57 9.30
CA ASN A 91 -4.95 10.03 7.96
C ASN A 91 -6.25 9.35 7.55
N SER A 92 -7.33 10.10 7.54
CA SER A 92 -8.65 9.55 7.25
C SER A 92 -8.85 9.19 5.78
N ALA A 93 -7.96 9.64 4.89
CA ALA A 93 -8.12 9.48 3.44
C ALA A 93 -7.17 8.47 2.81
N VAL A 94 -6.18 7.93 3.54
CA VAL A 94 -5.23 6.99 2.95
C VAL A 94 -5.95 5.72 2.47
N PRO A 95 -5.69 5.24 1.25
CA PRO A 95 -6.23 3.96 0.81
C PRO A 95 -5.71 2.81 1.66
N ILE A 96 -6.62 1.96 2.13
CA ILE A 96 -6.26 0.79 2.94
C ILE A 96 -6.90 -0.44 2.34
N ILE A 97 -6.06 -1.44 2.02
CA ILE A 97 -6.49 -2.76 1.55
C ILE A 97 -6.17 -3.75 2.65
N ILE A 98 -7.16 -4.52 3.10
CA ILE A 98 -6.96 -5.57 4.08
C ILE A 98 -7.03 -6.92 3.38
N LEU A 99 -6.05 -7.78 3.65
CA LEU A 99 -6.00 -9.14 3.15
C LEU A 99 -6.42 -10.07 4.27
N SER A 100 -7.40 -10.92 4.02
CA SER A 100 -7.90 -11.85 5.02
C SER A 100 -8.05 -13.25 4.42
N ALA A 101 -7.63 -14.27 5.16
CA ALA A 101 -7.87 -15.65 4.76
C ALA A 101 -9.36 -16.00 4.82
N TYR A 102 -10.12 -15.26 5.62
CA TYR A 102 -11.54 -15.48 5.84
C TYR A 102 -12.28 -14.19 5.56
N GLY A 103 -13.41 -14.27 4.85
CA GLY A 103 -14.16 -13.09 4.43
C GLY A 103 -15.22 -12.62 5.41
N GLU A 104 -15.20 -13.13 6.64
CA GLU A 104 -16.30 -12.96 7.60
C GLU A 104 -16.37 -11.60 8.29
N LEU A 105 -15.38 -10.76 8.11
CA LEU A 105 -15.29 -9.50 8.87
C LEU A 105 -15.60 -8.26 8.04
N LEU A 106 -16.17 -8.46 6.86
CA LEU A 106 -16.47 -7.34 5.96
C LEU A 106 -17.38 -6.29 6.60
N ASP A 107 -18.41 -6.75 7.32
CA ASP A 107 -19.38 -5.83 7.90
C ASP A 107 -18.76 -4.91 8.95
N GLU A 108 -17.81 -5.44 9.73
CA GLU A 108 -17.16 -4.68 10.77
C GLU A 108 -16.21 -3.62 10.20
N SER A 109 -15.74 -3.83 8.99
CA SER A 109 -14.77 -2.95 8.37
C SER A 109 -15.37 -1.90 7.46
N LEU A 110 -16.66 -1.92 7.24
CA LEU A 110 -17.30 -0.96 6.35
C LEU A 110 -16.98 0.46 6.79
N GLY A 111 -16.40 1.23 5.86
CA GLY A 111 -15.99 2.59 6.12
C GLY A 111 -14.62 2.74 6.73
N ILE A 112 -13.95 1.64 7.11
CA ILE A 112 -12.58 1.70 7.65
C ILE A 112 -11.57 1.34 6.57
N ALA A 113 -11.67 0.14 6.00
CA ALA A 113 -10.84 -0.25 4.87
C ALA A 113 -11.56 0.10 3.56
N ASP A 114 -10.78 0.46 2.54
CA ASP A 114 -11.34 0.72 1.22
C ASP A 114 -11.64 -0.55 0.46
N LEU A 115 -10.92 -1.63 0.77
CA LEU A 115 -11.07 -2.88 0.06
C LEU A 115 -10.63 -4.05 0.95
N TRP A 116 -11.36 -5.15 0.86
CA TRP A 116 -10.98 -6.43 1.44
C TRP A 116 -10.73 -7.40 0.30
N ILE A 117 -9.62 -8.11 0.38
CA ILE A 117 -9.29 -9.15 -0.59
C ILE A 117 -9.04 -10.45 0.18
N ARG A 118 -9.57 -11.56 -0.33
CA ARG A 118 -9.32 -12.86 0.29
C ARG A 118 -7.88 -13.29 0.00
N LYS A 119 -7.12 -13.45 1.07
CA LYS A 119 -5.72 -13.84 0.99
C LYS A 119 -5.60 -15.25 0.42
N GLY A 120 -4.71 -15.44 -0.54
CA GLY A 120 -4.48 -16.73 -1.19
C GLY A 120 -5.35 -16.97 -2.43
N GLU A 121 -6.41 -16.20 -2.60
CA GLU A 121 -7.26 -16.29 -3.78
C GLU A 121 -7.09 -15.08 -4.70
N GLU A 122 -6.37 -14.07 -4.24
CA GLU A 122 -6.14 -12.89 -5.07
C GLU A 122 -5.18 -13.20 -6.20
N ASP A 123 -5.58 -12.81 -7.41
CA ASP A 123 -4.70 -12.73 -8.55
C ASP A 123 -3.77 -11.52 -8.30
N PRO A 124 -2.44 -11.67 -8.45
CA PRO A 124 -1.53 -10.53 -8.30
C PRO A 124 -1.92 -9.34 -9.16
N GLN A 125 -2.39 -9.57 -10.38
CA GLN A 125 -2.83 -8.49 -11.25
C GLN A 125 -4.07 -7.79 -10.71
N TYR A 126 -4.96 -8.53 -10.06
CA TYR A 126 -6.14 -7.94 -9.44
C TYR A 126 -5.74 -6.96 -8.33
N LEU A 127 -4.81 -7.37 -7.47
CA LEU A 127 -4.30 -6.50 -6.41
C LEU A 127 -3.70 -5.23 -6.99
N LEU A 128 -2.84 -5.36 -8.01
CA LEU A 128 -2.19 -4.22 -8.64
C LEU A 128 -3.21 -3.28 -9.27
N ASN A 129 -4.21 -3.82 -9.97
CA ASN A 129 -5.25 -3.02 -10.60
C ASN A 129 -6.09 -2.25 -9.58
N ARG A 130 -6.47 -2.91 -8.49
CA ARG A 130 -7.27 -2.27 -7.47
C ARG A 130 -6.47 -1.20 -6.74
N LEU A 131 -5.21 -1.47 -6.45
CA LEU A 131 -4.33 -0.48 -5.83
C LEU A 131 -4.19 0.76 -6.71
N GLU A 132 -3.96 0.57 -7.99
CA GLU A 132 -3.84 1.68 -8.93
C GLU A 132 -5.13 2.52 -8.95
N GLN A 133 -6.28 1.87 -8.99
CA GLN A 133 -7.56 2.55 -8.97
C GLN A 133 -7.74 3.38 -7.69
N LEU A 134 -7.39 2.81 -6.55
CA LEU A 134 -7.51 3.52 -5.27
C LEU A 134 -6.57 4.71 -5.19
N LEU A 135 -5.35 4.57 -5.67
CA LEU A 135 -4.39 5.68 -5.69
C LEU A 135 -4.86 6.83 -6.57
N LYS A 136 -5.50 6.51 -7.70
CA LYS A 136 -6.01 7.54 -8.63
C LYS A 136 -7.27 8.22 -8.11
N SER A 137 -8.08 7.51 -7.34
CA SER A 137 -9.36 8.05 -6.87
C SER A 137 -9.24 8.91 -5.62
N LYS A 138 -8.12 8.83 -4.91
CA LYS A 138 -7.91 9.62 -3.70
C LYS A 138 -7.28 10.96 -4.06
N PRO A 139 -7.72 12.05 -3.43
CA PRO A 139 -7.13 13.36 -3.70
C PRO A 139 -5.69 13.41 -3.25
N ALA A 140 -4.89 14.20 -3.95
CA ALA A 140 -3.52 14.46 -3.55
C ALA A 140 -3.51 15.29 -2.27
N HIS A 141 -2.53 15.03 -1.44
CA HIS A 141 -2.37 15.74 -0.17
C HIS A 141 -1.29 16.79 -0.24
#